data_518ff1962ec9fe77877419d23c45afea
#
_entry.id   518ff1962ec9fe77877419d23c45afea
#
_cell.length_a   1.000
_cell.length_b   1.000
_cell.length_c   1.000
_cell.angle_alpha   90.00
_cell.angle_beta   90.00
_cell.angle_gamma   90.00
#
_symmetry.space_group_name_H-M   'P 1'
#
loop_
_entity.id
_entity.type
_entity.pdbx_description
1 polymer ?
#
loop_
_entity_poly.entity_id
_entity_poly.type
_entity_poly.pdbx_seq_one_letter_code
_entity_poly.pdbx_strand_id
1 'polypeptide(L)'
;PCTFDYDKDKETGEERKIPQVRKDGELSPSVQILIEDNPSVKVLEGYSILGHRLAIFKGFLSCERDGYVKAEINGLTNTLRFKHNKPLVNLPGIDKPWGKEIRGCLTAPNGYLLCGADMVSLEDTTKRHYMQPLDPDYVEEMAKPGFDPHLDLAVKSGTLNQDDYNFYGRSDEDTVNDAARFKGIKRVRKNFKVVNYSATYGVGAAKLARTTGLPVRECQALLDAYWERNWSVKA
;
A
#
# COMPACT_ATOMS: atom_id res chain seq x y z
N PRO A 1 -22.44 -3.13 16.48
CA PRO A 1 -21.39 -3.08 17.50
C PRO A 1 -20.39 -2.00 17.14
N CYS A 2 -20.17 -1.05 18.06
CA CYS A 2 -19.23 0.04 17.84
C CYS A 2 -17.80 -0.50 17.93
N THR A 3 -16.97 -0.20 16.93
CA THR A 3 -15.54 -0.49 16.96
C THR A 3 -14.81 0.70 17.58
N PHE A 4 -13.73 0.41 18.32
CA PHE A 4 -12.97 1.43 19.04
C PHE A 4 -11.50 1.37 18.65
N ASP A 5 -10.89 2.54 18.53
CA ASP A 5 -9.44 2.73 18.58
C ASP A 5 -9.02 3.05 20.01
N TYR A 6 -7.75 2.87 20.30
CA TYR A 6 -7.16 3.22 21.59
C TYR A 6 -6.14 4.35 21.35
N ASP A 7 -6.35 5.46 22.04
CA ASP A 7 -5.39 6.56 22.07
C ASP A 7 -4.73 6.60 23.45
N LYS A 8 -3.43 6.80 23.46
CA LYS A 8 -2.67 6.90 24.70
C LYS A 8 -2.39 8.36 25.01
N ASP A 9 -2.89 8.81 26.14
CA ASP A 9 -2.56 10.14 26.63
C ASP A 9 -1.05 10.29 26.78
N LYS A 10 -0.48 11.35 26.22
CA LYS A 10 0.97 11.55 26.20
C LYS A 10 1.54 11.99 27.54
N GLU A 11 0.73 12.56 28.40
CA GLU A 11 1.15 13.07 29.72
C GLU A 11 0.91 12.05 30.83
N THR A 12 -0.27 11.42 30.84
CA THR A 12 -0.65 10.46 31.88
C THR A 12 -0.31 9.01 31.53
N GLY A 13 -0.15 8.69 30.23
CA GLY A 13 0.07 7.34 29.75
C GLY A 13 -1.19 6.46 29.76
N GLU A 14 -2.35 6.99 30.12
CA GLU A 14 -3.61 6.27 30.16
C GLU A 14 -4.16 6.00 28.75
N GLU A 15 -4.70 4.79 28.54
CA GLU A 15 -5.36 4.42 27.30
C GLU A 15 -6.84 4.81 27.35
N ARG A 16 -7.28 5.63 26.39
CA ARG A 16 -8.69 5.98 26.17
C ARG A 16 -9.26 5.26 24.97
N LYS A 17 -10.46 4.70 25.14
CA LYS A 17 -11.26 4.18 24.00
C LYS A 17 -11.86 5.33 23.21
N ILE A 18 -11.54 5.42 21.94
CA ILE A 18 -12.10 6.40 21.01
C ILE A 18 -12.96 5.65 20.00
N PRO A 19 -14.22 6.07 19.74
CA PRO A 19 -15.03 5.47 18.68
C PRO A 19 -14.30 5.54 17.34
N GLN A 20 -14.13 4.39 16.71
CA GLN A 20 -13.46 4.30 15.42
C GLN A 20 -14.37 4.83 14.31
N VAL A 21 -14.02 5.96 13.73
CA VAL A 21 -14.77 6.54 12.60
C VAL A 21 -14.35 5.90 11.29
N ARG A 22 -13.09 5.52 11.15
CA ARG A 22 -12.53 4.91 9.94
C ARG A 22 -11.72 3.66 10.27
N LYS A 23 -11.78 2.70 9.36
CA LYS A 23 -10.94 1.50 9.37
C LYS A 23 -10.40 1.28 7.96
N ASP A 24 -9.08 1.11 7.83
CA ASP A 24 -8.41 0.84 6.56
C ASP A 24 -8.69 1.86 5.44
N GLY A 25 -8.95 3.12 5.82
CA GLY A 25 -9.24 4.21 4.89
C GLY A 25 -10.73 4.38 4.54
N GLU A 26 -11.58 3.44 4.92
CA GLU A 26 -13.03 3.48 4.74
C GLU A 26 -13.74 3.85 6.05
N LEU A 27 -15.01 4.24 5.96
CA LEU A 27 -15.82 4.45 7.15
C LEU A 27 -15.98 3.13 7.91
N SER A 28 -15.90 3.18 9.23
CA SER A 28 -16.10 1.99 10.05
C SER A 28 -17.52 1.43 9.87
N PRO A 29 -17.72 0.12 10.05
CA PRO A 29 -19.07 -0.49 9.96
C PRO A 29 -20.11 0.18 10.84
N SER A 30 -19.71 0.67 12.01
CA SER A 30 -20.59 1.40 12.92
C SER A 30 -21.11 2.71 12.32
N VAL A 31 -20.24 3.44 11.60
CA VAL A 31 -20.60 4.69 10.93
C VAL A 31 -21.41 4.41 9.67
N GLN A 32 -21.15 3.33 8.95
CA GLN A 32 -21.95 2.93 7.80
C GLN A 32 -23.40 2.63 8.19
N ILE A 33 -23.62 1.88 9.27
CA ILE A 33 -24.96 1.64 9.83
C ILE A 33 -25.62 2.97 10.23
N LEU A 34 -24.87 3.86 10.87
CA LEU A 34 -25.40 5.16 11.28
C LEU A 34 -25.82 6.05 10.10
N ILE A 35 -25.16 5.91 8.95
CA ILE A 35 -25.52 6.60 7.71
C ILE A 35 -26.81 6.04 7.10
N GLU A 36 -27.05 4.73 7.23
CA GLU A 36 -28.33 4.13 6.81
C GLU A 36 -29.49 4.70 7.59
N ASP A 37 -29.33 4.87 8.92
CA ASP A 37 -30.35 5.45 9.81
C ASP A 37 -30.45 6.98 9.65
N ASN A 38 -29.34 7.65 9.38
CA ASN A 38 -29.28 9.12 9.27
C ASN A 38 -28.33 9.55 8.13
N PRO A 39 -28.86 9.78 6.91
CA PRO A 39 -28.04 10.15 5.74
C PRO A 39 -27.20 11.42 5.90
N SER A 40 -27.54 12.33 6.82
CA SER A 40 -26.74 13.54 7.07
C SER A 40 -25.34 13.23 7.60
N VAL A 41 -25.16 12.09 8.24
CA VAL A 41 -23.86 11.61 8.76
C VAL A 41 -22.86 11.30 7.62
N LYS A 42 -23.34 11.14 6.39
CA LYS A 42 -22.49 10.92 5.20
C LYS A 42 -21.45 12.02 4.99
N VAL A 43 -21.68 13.22 5.52
CA VAL A 43 -20.69 14.32 5.50
C VAL A 43 -19.35 13.92 6.14
N LEU A 44 -19.34 12.98 7.07
CA LEU A 44 -18.12 12.46 7.71
C LEU A 44 -17.19 11.73 6.71
N GLU A 45 -17.74 11.22 5.60
CA GLU A 45 -16.94 10.55 4.57
C GLU A 45 -15.88 11.49 3.96
N GLY A 46 -16.26 12.72 3.64
CA GLY A 46 -15.36 13.71 3.05
C GLY A 46 -14.55 14.52 4.08
N TYR A 47 -15.09 14.70 5.28
CA TYR A 47 -14.51 15.60 6.28
C TYR A 47 -13.06 15.26 6.65
N SER A 48 -12.76 14.00 6.93
CA SER A 48 -11.43 13.52 7.27
C SER A 48 -10.43 13.73 6.10
N ILE A 49 -10.89 13.54 4.86
CA ILE A 49 -10.08 13.76 3.66
C ILE A 49 -9.75 15.25 3.56
N LEU A 50 -10.74 16.12 3.67
CA LEU A 50 -10.55 17.56 3.63
C LEU A 50 -9.60 18.06 4.73
N GLY A 51 -9.80 17.58 5.97
CA GLY A 51 -8.91 17.91 7.08
C GLY A 51 -7.45 17.54 6.80
N HIS A 52 -7.23 16.35 6.28
CA HIS A 52 -5.88 15.89 5.90
C HIS A 52 -5.30 16.73 4.74
N ARG A 53 -6.09 17.09 3.72
CA ARG A 53 -5.63 17.93 2.61
C ARG A 53 -5.28 19.35 3.06
N LEU A 54 -6.11 19.91 3.92
CA LEU A 54 -5.84 21.22 4.54
C LEU A 54 -4.54 21.18 5.37
N ALA A 55 -4.29 20.11 6.10
CA ALA A 55 -3.04 19.95 6.85
C ALA A 55 -1.81 19.92 5.93
N ILE A 56 -1.90 19.33 4.73
CA ILE A 56 -0.81 19.36 3.74
C ILE A 56 -0.52 20.80 3.30
N PHE A 57 -1.55 21.57 2.93
CA PHE A 57 -1.36 22.97 2.54
C PHE A 57 -0.78 23.84 3.67
N LYS A 58 -1.29 23.67 4.90
CA LYS A 58 -0.69 24.33 6.08
C LYS A 58 0.77 23.90 6.28
N GLY A 59 1.08 22.64 6.01
CA GLY A 59 2.44 22.12 6.03
C GLY A 59 3.33 22.78 5.00
N PHE A 60 2.86 23.00 3.77
CA PHE A 60 3.62 23.72 2.74
C PHE A 60 3.98 25.14 3.21
N LEU A 61 2.98 25.89 3.70
CA LEU A 61 3.20 27.25 4.21
C LEU A 61 4.17 27.29 5.38
N SER A 62 4.11 26.29 6.27
CA SER A 62 5.01 26.23 7.44
C SER A 62 6.45 25.84 7.08
N CYS A 63 6.64 25.14 5.96
CA CYS A 63 7.94 24.61 5.50
C CYS A 63 8.55 25.45 4.37
N GLU A 64 7.82 26.47 3.89
CA GLU A 64 8.30 27.39 2.87
C GLU A 64 9.49 28.21 3.40
N ARG A 65 10.53 28.36 2.59
CA ARG A 65 11.69 29.23 2.81
C ARG A 65 12.15 29.76 1.46
N ASP A 66 12.12 31.07 1.31
CA ASP A 66 12.58 31.78 0.10
C ASP A 66 11.90 31.31 -1.19
N GLY A 67 10.61 31.03 -1.14
CA GLY A 67 9.82 30.51 -2.26
C GLY A 67 9.93 28.99 -2.47
N TYR A 68 10.67 28.25 -1.64
CA TYR A 68 10.85 26.82 -1.75
C TYR A 68 10.21 26.06 -0.59
N VAL A 69 9.53 24.96 -0.90
CA VAL A 69 9.06 24.00 0.10
C VAL A 69 10.13 22.93 0.29
N LYS A 70 10.64 22.78 1.50
CA LYS A 70 11.73 21.85 1.79
C LYS A 70 11.19 20.52 2.31
N ALA A 71 11.72 19.40 1.78
CA ALA A 71 11.64 18.11 2.40
C ALA A 71 12.69 17.96 3.51
N GLU A 72 12.37 17.23 4.55
CA GLU A 72 13.29 16.96 5.65
C GLU A 72 13.31 15.46 5.96
N ILE A 73 14.50 14.92 6.09
CA ILE A 73 14.73 13.53 6.48
C ILE A 73 15.15 13.51 7.95
N ASN A 74 14.45 12.74 8.77
CA ASN A 74 14.74 12.58 10.19
C ASN A 74 15.01 11.11 10.51
N GLY A 75 16.21 10.65 10.15
CA GLY A 75 16.68 9.29 10.41
C GLY A 75 16.11 8.23 9.47
N LEU A 76 16.16 6.97 9.93
CA LEU A 76 15.72 5.80 9.18
C LEU A 76 14.57 5.09 9.91
N THR A 77 13.72 4.41 9.15
CA THR A 77 12.76 3.44 9.67
C THR A 77 13.45 2.13 10.07
N ASN A 78 12.75 1.22 10.72
CA ASN A 78 13.27 -0.14 11.04
C ASN A 78 13.63 -0.94 9.78
N THR A 79 13.11 -0.56 8.61
CA THR A 79 13.42 -1.15 7.30
C THR A 79 14.48 -0.38 6.53
N LEU A 80 15.25 0.48 7.21
CA LEU A 80 16.32 1.32 6.66
C LEU A 80 15.89 2.31 5.57
N ARG A 81 14.60 2.56 5.41
CA ARG A 81 14.07 3.60 4.52
C ARG A 81 14.14 4.95 5.21
N PHE A 82 14.33 6.02 4.46
CA PHE A 82 14.30 7.38 5.01
C PHE A 82 12.96 7.69 5.69
N LYS A 83 13.05 8.22 6.91
CA LYS A 83 11.91 8.75 7.65
C LYS A 83 11.74 10.23 7.35
N HIS A 84 10.62 10.58 6.74
CA HIS A 84 10.33 11.95 6.34
C HIS A 84 9.57 12.70 7.44
N ASN A 85 9.95 13.93 7.68
CA ASN A 85 9.38 14.80 8.71
C ASN A 85 8.51 15.94 8.14
N LYS A 86 8.61 16.23 6.85
CA LYS A 86 7.88 17.33 6.20
C LYS A 86 6.89 16.81 5.16
N PRO A 87 5.81 17.56 4.86
CA PRO A 87 4.68 17.06 4.09
C PRO A 87 4.97 16.78 2.62
N LEU A 88 6.09 17.25 2.09
CA LEU A 88 6.42 17.22 0.67
C LEU A 88 6.51 15.79 0.08
N VAL A 89 6.84 14.79 0.89
CA VAL A 89 7.14 13.44 0.41
C VAL A 89 5.90 12.53 0.36
N ASN A 90 4.95 12.73 1.26
CA ASN A 90 3.74 11.90 1.36
C ASN A 90 2.51 12.59 0.73
N LEU A 91 2.66 13.03 -0.52
CA LEU A 91 1.57 13.66 -1.24
C LEU A 91 0.57 12.63 -1.76
N PRO A 92 -0.73 12.97 -1.78
CA PRO A 92 -1.74 12.09 -2.36
C PRO A 92 -1.44 11.81 -3.83
N GLY A 93 -1.81 10.61 -4.30
CA GLY A 93 -1.77 10.26 -5.72
C GLY A 93 -2.69 11.17 -6.54
N ILE A 94 -2.42 11.33 -7.82
CA ILE A 94 -3.23 12.14 -8.75
C ILE A 94 -4.66 11.58 -8.92
N ASP A 95 -4.86 10.30 -8.64
CA ASP A 95 -6.12 9.57 -8.63
C ASP A 95 -6.96 9.82 -7.36
N LYS A 96 -6.37 10.45 -6.35
CA LYS A 96 -7.03 10.72 -5.07
C LYS A 96 -7.63 12.13 -5.05
N PRO A 97 -8.72 12.35 -4.28
CA PRO A 97 -9.31 13.67 -4.13
C PRO A 97 -8.26 14.74 -3.80
N TRP A 98 -8.24 15.82 -4.58
CA TRP A 98 -7.30 16.96 -4.47
C TRP A 98 -5.84 16.63 -4.71
N GLY A 99 -5.51 15.42 -5.17
CA GLY A 99 -4.13 15.01 -5.37
C GLY A 99 -3.44 15.77 -6.50
N LYS A 100 -4.16 15.98 -7.61
CA LYS A 100 -3.68 16.73 -8.77
C LYS A 100 -3.41 18.20 -8.43
N GLU A 101 -4.33 18.83 -7.73
CA GLU A 101 -4.25 20.23 -7.31
C GLU A 101 -3.09 20.46 -6.34
N ILE A 102 -2.95 19.59 -5.34
CA ILE A 102 -1.87 19.65 -4.36
C ILE A 102 -0.50 19.51 -5.04
N ARG A 103 -0.36 18.55 -5.95
CA ARG A 103 0.89 18.37 -6.70
C ARG A 103 1.15 19.51 -7.67
N GLY A 104 0.11 20.10 -8.26
CA GLY A 104 0.20 21.25 -9.13
C GLY A 104 0.70 22.54 -8.45
N CYS A 105 0.64 22.62 -7.12
CA CYS A 105 1.23 23.72 -6.36
C CYS A 105 2.77 23.68 -6.32
N LEU A 106 3.38 22.55 -6.65
CA LEU A 106 4.82 22.35 -6.65
C LEU A 106 5.34 22.46 -8.08
N THR A 107 6.04 23.55 -8.36
CA THR A 107 6.54 23.87 -9.70
C THR A 107 8.05 24.05 -9.66
N ALA A 108 8.70 23.87 -10.81
CA ALA A 108 10.09 24.28 -10.95
C ALA A 108 10.20 25.81 -11.02
N PRO A 109 11.26 26.42 -10.49
CA PRO A 109 11.55 27.82 -10.74
C PRO A 109 11.73 28.11 -12.23
N ASN A 110 11.60 29.40 -12.63
CA ASN A 110 11.82 29.81 -14.02
C ASN A 110 13.21 29.38 -14.51
N GLY A 111 13.26 28.75 -15.66
CA GLY A 111 14.50 28.23 -16.26
C GLY A 111 14.93 26.85 -15.74
N TYR A 112 14.15 26.22 -14.86
CA TYR A 112 14.40 24.87 -14.34
C TYR A 112 13.29 23.90 -14.71
N LEU A 113 13.63 22.61 -14.68
CA LEU A 113 12.68 21.51 -14.88
C LEU A 113 12.67 20.61 -13.65
N LEU A 114 11.50 20.11 -13.28
CA LEU A 114 11.37 19.02 -12.32
C LEU A 114 11.68 17.70 -13.03
N CYS A 115 12.73 17.01 -12.59
CA CYS A 115 13.05 15.67 -13.03
C CYS A 115 12.79 14.68 -11.90
N GLY A 116 12.16 13.56 -12.22
CA GLY A 116 11.93 12.45 -11.30
C GLY A 116 12.38 11.14 -11.91
N ALA A 117 12.91 10.26 -11.08
CA ALA A 117 13.21 8.88 -11.44
C ALA A 117 12.70 7.95 -10.34
N ASP A 118 12.10 6.86 -10.72
CA ASP A 118 11.63 5.81 -9.81
C ASP A 118 12.05 4.45 -10.34
N MET A 119 12.42 3.54 -9.43
CA MET A 119 12.78 2.18 -9.82
C MET A 119 11.53 1.32 -9.96
N VAL A 120 11.39 0.69 -11.09
CA VAL A 120 10.29 -0.27 -11.31
C VAL A 120 10.49 -1.47 -10.39
N SER A 121 9.50 -1.72 -9.54
CA SER A 121 9.49 -2.86 -8.60
C SER A 121 10.80 -3.01 -7.83
N LEU A 122 11.23 -1.98 -7.11
CA LEU A 122 12.52 -1.91 -6.42
C LEU A 122 12.82 -3.19 -5.62
N GLU A 123 11.88 -3.64 -4.82
CA GLU A 123 12.02 -4.82 -3.97
C GLU A 123 12.30 -6.09 -4.81
N ASP A 124 11.55 -6.31 -5.88
CA ASP A 124 11.73 -7.47 -6.75
C ASP A 124 13.02 -7.37 -7.58
N THR A 125 13.41 -6.18 -7.98
CA THR A 125 14.67 -5.94 -8.71
C THR A 125 15.87 -6.24 -7.81
N THR A 126 15.84 -5.74 -6.57
CA THR A 126 16.90 -6.01 -5.59
C THR A 126 16.94 -7.49 -5.23
N LYS A 127 15.77 -8.10 -4.99
CA LYS A 127 15.64 -9.53 -4.71
C LYS A 127 16.28 -10.37 -5.82
N ARG A 128 15.96 -10.13 -7.08
CA ARG A 128 16.56 -10.84 -8.23
C ARG A 128 18.08 -10.74 -8.23
N HIS A 129 18.63 -9.58 -7.93
CA HIS A 129 20.09 -9.39 -7.87
C HIS A 129 20.74 -10.33 -6.84
N TYR A 130 20.19 -10.42 -5.64
CA TYR A 130 20.75 -11.28 -4.57
C TYR A 130 20.43 -12.76 -4.78
N MET A 131 19.35 -13.11 -5.44
CA MET A 131 18.98 -14.49 -5.74
C MET A 131 19.79 -15.08 -6.92
N GLN A 132 20.29 -14.26 -7.82
CA GLN A 132 20.95 -14.70 -9.06
C GLN A 132 22.03 -15.78 -8.86
N PRO A 133 22.91 -15.72 -7.86
CA PRO A 133 23.93 -16.76 -7.64
C PRO A 133 23.38 -18.09 -7.13
N LEU A 134 22.18 -18.10 -6.54
CA LEU A 134 21.62 -19.26 -5.83
C LEU A 134 20.47 -19.92 -6.59
N ASP A 135 19.66 -19.11 -7.29
CA ASP A 135 18.44 -19.55 -7.99
C ASP A 135 18.32 -18.82 -9.34
N PRO A 136 19.26 -19.05 -10.27
CA PRO A 136 19.28 -18.36 -11.56
C PRO A 136 18.03 -18.66 -12.40
N ASP A 137 17.47 -19.87 -12.31
CA ASP A 137 16.31 -20.29 -13.10
C ASP A 137 15.06 -19.47 -12.73
N TYR A 138 14.84 -19.27 -11.44
CA TYR A 138 13.73 -18.41 -11.00
C TYR A 138 13.95 -16.93 -11.33
N VAL A 139 15.18 -16.46 -11.23
CA VAL A 139 15.52 -15.08 -11.64
C VAL A 139 15.28 -14.87 -13.12
N GLU A 140 15.60 -15.85 -13.97
CA GLU A 140 15.28 -15.81 -15.41
C GLU A 140 13.76 -15.79 -15.64
N GLU A 141 13.00 -16.60 -14.89
CA GLU A 141 11.54 -16.59 -14.93
C GLU A 141 10.98 -15.22 -14.55
N MET A 142 11.47 -14.62 -13.46
CA MET A 142 11.09 -13.27 -13.01
C MET A 142 11.44 -12.16 -14.01
N ALA A 143 12.42 -12.38 -14.87
CA ALA A 143 12.84 -11.41 -15.89
C ALA A 143 11.99 -11.44 -17.16
N LYS A 144 11.14 -12.46 -17.35
CA LYS A 144 10.28 -12.59 -18.53
C LYS A 144 9.27 -11.44 -18.61
N PRO A 145 9.03 -10.88 -19.80
CA PRO A 145 7.99 -9.88 -19.99
C PRO A 145 6.61 -10.39 -19.53
N GLY A 146 5.91 -9.59 -18.75
CA GLY A 146 4.58 -9.94 -18.22
C GLY A 146 4.61 -10.84 -16.98
N PHE A 147 5.78 -11.20 -16.44
CA PHE A 147 5.84 -11.91 -15.18
C PHE A 147 5.28 -11.05 -14.03
N ASP A 148 4.37 -11.63 -13.26
CA ASP A 148 3.78 -10.98 -12.08
C ASP A 148 4.04 -11.83 -10.83
N PRO A 149 4.95 -11.40 -9.93
CA PRO A 149 5.33 -12.17 -8.74
C PRO A 149 4.17 -12.38 -7.76
N HIS A 150 3.15 -11.53 -7.82
CA HIS A 150 1.99 -11.64 -6.93
C HIS A 150 1.02 -12.69 -7.43
N LEU A 151 0.81 -12.76 -8.73
CA LEU A 151 0.01 -13.82 -9.35
C LEU A 151 0.75 -15.16 -9.33
N ASP A 152 2.07 -15.18 -9.56
CA ASP A 152 2.88 -16.40 -9.44
C ASP A 152 2.72 -17.02 -8.04
N LEU A 153 2.84 -16.23 -6.98
CA LEU A 153 2.61 -16.71 -5.62
C LEU A 153 1.17 -17.18 -5.39
N ALA A 154 0.18 -16.51 -5.98
CA ALA A 154 -1.22 -16.92 -5.87
C ALA A 154 -1.49 -18.27 -6.53
N VAL A 155 -0.82 -18.55 -7.65
CA VAL A 155 -0.88 -19.87 -8.31
C VAL A 155 -0.16 -20.94 -7.49
N LYS A 156 1.05 -20.65 -7.00
CA LYS A 156 1.83 -21.57 -6.17
C LYS A 156 1.14 -21.93 -4.85
N SER A 157 0.42 -21.00 -4.25
CA SER A 157 -0.39 -21.26 -3.05
C SER A 157 -1.71 -21.98 -3.32
N GLY A 158 -2.06 -22.23 -4.59
CA GLY A 158 -3.33 -22.86 -4.98
C GLY A 158 -4.56 -21.93 -4.88
N THR A 159 -4.36 -20.63 -4.66
CA THR A 159 -5.47 -19.65 -4.58
C THR A 159 -6.01 -19.31 -5.97
N LEU A 160 -5.15 -19.27 -6.97
CA LEU A 160 -5.48 -19.14 -8.40
C LEU A 160 -4.93 -20.34 -9.16
N ASN A 161 -5.43 -20.53 -10.38
CA ASN A 161 -4.85 -21.49 -11.32
C ASN A 161 -4.07 -20.76 -12.43
N GLN A 162 -3.33 -21.53 -13.25
CA GLN A 162 -2.53 -20.97 -14.34
C GLN A 162 -3.37 -20.29 -15.42
N ASP A 163 -4.63 -20.74 -15.61
CA ASP A 163 -5.52 -20.11 -16.56
C ASP A 163 -5.99 -18.71 -16.10
N ASP A 164 -6.20 -18.53 -14.79
CA ASP A 164 -6.49 -17.22 -14.20
C ASP A 164 -5.30 -16.26 -14.34
N TYR A 165 -4.07 -16.76 -14.12
CA TYR A 165 -2.84 -15.98 -14.36
C TYR A 165 -2.78 -15.51 -15.81
N ASN A 166 -2.92 -16.44 -16.75
CA ASN A 166 -2.85 -16.16 -18.18
C ASN A 166 -4.00 -15.25 -18.66
N PHE A 167 -5.19 -15.43 -18.12
CA PHE A 167 -6.34 -14.58 -18.42
C PHE A 167 -6.07 -13.15 -17.99
N TYR A 168 -5.62 -12.94 -16.76
CA TYR A 168 -5.33 -11.60 -16.25
C TYR A 168 -4.22 -10.89 -17.03
N GLY A 169 -3.15 -11.61 -17.37
CA GLY A 169 -2.01 -11.05 -18.12
C GLY A 169 -2.33 -10.65 -19.57
N ARG A 170 -3.39 -11.20 -20.16
CA ARG A 170 -3.85 -10.88 -21.52
C ARG A 170 -5.03 -9.91 -21.56
N SER A 171 -5.61 -9.60 -20.42
CA SER A 171 -6.84 -8.83 -20.32
C SER A 171 -6.57 -7.37 -20.02
N ASP A 172 -7.33 -6.48 -20.66
CA ASP A 172 -7.42 -5.07 -20.31
C ASP A 172 -8.72 -4.86 -19.52
N GLU A 173 -8.66 -4.09 -18.43
CA GLU A 173 -9.81 -3.83 -17.54
C GLU A 173 -11.00 -3.23 -18.30
N ASP A 174 -10.73 -2.39 -19.28
CA ASP A 174 -11.78 -1.67 -20.03
C ASP A 174 -12.39 -2.49 -21.17
N THR A 175 -11.72 -3.56 -21.63
CA THR A 175 -12.10 -4.35 -22.79
C THR A 175 -12.31 -5.84 -22.51
N VAL A 176 -12.16 -6.26 -21.28
CA VAL A 176 -12.22 -7.68 -20.89
C VAL A 176 -13.63 -8.28 -21.05
N ASN A 177 -13.70 -9.47 -21.63
CA ASN A 177 -14.96 -10.19 -21.88
C ASN A 177 -15.66 -10.66 -20.58
N ASP A 178 -14.89 -10.92 -19.51
CA ASP A 178 -15.38 -11.34 -18.19
C ASP A 178 -14.87 -10.39 -17.10
N ALA A 179 -15.55 -9.26 -16.95
CA ALA A 179 -15.21 -8.24 -15.97
C ALA A 179 -15.32 -8.74 -14.51
N ALA A 180 -16.19 -9.70 -14.21
CA ALA A 180 -16.36 -10.25 -12.89
C ALA A 180 -15.14 -11.10 -12.50
N ARG A 181 -14.70 -11.99 -13.40
CA ARG A 181 -13.48 -12.80 -13.25
C ARG A 181 -12.26 -11.90 -13.10
N PHE A 182 -12.11 -10.91 -13.98
CA PHE A 182 -10.99 -9.95 -13.93
C PHE A 182 -10.91 -9.23 -12.58
N LYS A 183 -12.02 -8.68 -12.09
CA LYS A 183 -12.10 -8.01 -10.78
C LYS A 183 -11.79 -8.97 -9.62
N GLY A 184 -12.23 -10.22 -9.71
CA GLY A 184 -11.92 -11.28 -8.75
C GLY A 184 -10.41 -11.51 -8.65
N ILE A 185 -9.75 -11.74 -9.78
CA ILE A 185 -8.30 -11.96 -9.85
C ILE A 185 -7.53 -10.70 -9.40
N LYS A 186 -7.95 -9.51 -9.82
CA LYS A 186 -7.36 -8.23 -9.40
C LYS A 186 -7.39 -8.06 -7.87
N ARG A 187 -8.48 -8.47 -7.21
CA ARG A 187 -8.59 -8.47 -5.75
C ARG A 187 -7.62 -9.45 -5.11
N VAL A 188 -7.54 -10.69 -5.60
CA VAL A 188 -6.57 -11.68 -5.13
C VAL A 188 -5.14 -11.15 -5.31
N ARG A 189 -4.79 -10.66 -6.49
CA ARG A 189 -3.47 -10.06 -6.76
C ARG A 189 -3.12 -8.93 -5.77
N LYS A 190 -4.10 -8.07 -5.43
CA LYS A 190 -3.90 -7.00 -4.43
C LYS A 190 -3.53 -7.58 -3.06
N ASN A 191 -4.20 -8.64 -2.62
CA ASN A 191 -3.88 -9.30 -1.35
C ASN A 191 -2.49 -9.94 -1.40
N PHE A 192 -2.16 -10.64 -2.48
CA PHE A 192 -0.85 -11.26 -2.66
C PHE A 192 0.29 -10.24 -2.80
N LYS A 193 0.02 -9.05 -3.29
CA LYS A 193 0.97 -7.93 -3.23
C LYS A 193 1.31 -7.57 -1.78
N VAL A 194 0.33 -7.53 -0.89
CA VAL A 194 0.55 -7.31 0.55
C VAL A 194 1.35 -8.46 1.15
N VAL A 195 1.03 -9.71 0.82
CA VAL A 195 1.76 -10.90 1.30
C VAL A 195 3.22 -10.84 0.87
N ASN A 196 3.49 -10.65 -0.42
CA ASN A 196 4.84 -10.59 -0.98
C ASN A 196 5.73 -9.55 -0.27
N TYR A 197 5.26 -8.30 -0.22
CA TYR A 197 6.04 -7.25 0.44
C TYR A 197 6.17 -7.47 1.94
N SER A 198 5.10 -7.89 2.61
CA SER A 198 5.16 -8.16 4.05
C SER A 198 6.15 -9.29 4.38
N ALA A 199 6.15 -10.36 3.58
CA ALA A 199 7.07 -11.47 3.74
C ALA A 199 8.52 -11.05 3.52
N THR A 200 8.80 -10.28 2.45
CA THR A 200 10.14 -9.73 2.17
C THR A 200 10.70 -8.94 3.37
N TYR A 201 9.83 -8.22 4.08
CA TYR A 201 10.20 -7.47 5.29
C TYR A 201 10.10 -8.27 6.60
N GLY A 202 9.94 -9.60 6.53
CA GLY A 202 9.96 -10.49 7.68
C GLY A 202 8.73 -10.41 8.59
N VAL A 203 7.57 -10.04 8.05
CA VAL A 203 6.32 -9.96 8.82
C VAL A 203 5.83 -11.37 9.19
N GLY A 204 5.50 -11.59 10.47
CA GLY A 204 4.90 -12.83 10.94
C GLY A 204 3.40 -12.94 10.65
N ALA A 205 2.88 -14.19 10.69
CA ALA A 205 1.49 -14.51 10.34
C ALA A 205 0.43 -13.73 11.12
N ALA A 206 0.65 -13.49 12.41
CA ALA A 206 -0.30 -12.73 13.24
C ALA A 206 -0.45 -11.26 12.79
N LYS A 207 0.63 -10.61 12.35
CA LYS A 207 0.58 -9.26 11.82
C LYS A 207 -0.03 -9.24 10.42
N LEU A 208 0.30 -10.22 9.59
CA LEU A 208 -0.28 -10.37 8.26
C LEU A 208 -1.80 -10.57 8.33
N ALA A 209 -2.29 -11.39 9.27
CA ALA A 209 -3.71 -11.61 9.52
C ALA A 209 -4.46 -10.31 9.86
N ARG A 210 -3.87 -9.44 10.69
CA ARG A 210 -4.45 -8.13 11.00
C ARG A 210 -4.57 -7.23 9.78
N THR A 211 -3.60 -7.32 8.86
CA THR A 211 -3.55 -6.47 7.66
C THR A 211 -4.48 -6.97 6.56
N THR A 212 -4.57 -8.29 6.38
CA THR A 212 -5.37 -8.91 5.29
C THR A 212 -6.79 -9.27 5.69
N GLY A 213 -7.05 -9.39 7.00
CA GLY A 213 -8.32 -9.92 7.51
C GLY A 213 -8.46 -11.44 7.40
N LEU A 214 -7.42 -12.15 6.93
CA LEU A 214 -7.42 -13.61 6.80
C LEU A 214 -7.11 -14.29 8.15
N PRO A 215 -7.55 -15.55 8.34
CA PRO A 215 -7.16 -16.34 9.51
C PRO A 215 -5.63 -16.51 9.62
N VAL A 216 -5.11 -16.51 10.84
CA VAL A 216 -3.65 -16.64 11.09
C VAL A 216 -3.07 -17.90 10.45
N ARG A 217 -3.82 -19.03 10.47
CA ARG A 217 -3.41 -20.29 9.84
C ARG A 217 -3.23 -20.15 8.32
N GLU A 218 -4.12 -19.45 7.66
CA GLU A 218 -4.01 -19.19 6.21
C GLU A 218 -2.83 -18.25 5.93
N CYS A 219 -2.65 -17.20 6.73
CA CYS A 219 -1.49 -16.32 6.62
C CYS A 219 -0.16 -17.06 6.80
N GLN A 220 -0.11 -18.04 7.71
CA GLN A 220 1.08 -18.88 7.87
C GLN A 220 1.34 -19.71 6.62
N ALA A 221 0.32 -20.37 6.06
CA ALA A 221 0.47 -21.14 4.83
C ALA A 221 0.93 -20.28 3.63
N LEU A 222 0.43 -19.03 3.53
CA LEU A 222 0.87 -18.08 2.50
C LEU A 222 2.33 -17.67 2.68
N LEU A 223 2.78 -17.46 3.92
CA LEU A 223 4.18 -17.15 4.22
C LEU A 223 5.09 -18.36 3.94
N ASP A 224 4.63 -19.56 4.24
CA ASP A 224 5.39 -20.79 3.95
C ASP A 224 5.55 -20.98 2.44
N ALA A 225 4.47 -20.82 1.66
CA ALA A 225 4.52 -20.84 0.20
C ALA A 225 5.44 -19.74 -0.38
N TYR A 226 5.40 -18.53 0.22
CA TYR A 226 6.32 -17.47 -0.18
C TYR A 226 7.78 -17.86 0.06
N TRP A 227 8.12 -18.39 1.23
CA TRP A 227 9.50 -18.73 1.59
C TRP A 227 9.98 -20.00 0.87
N GLU A 228 9.11 -20.91 0.52
CA GLU A 228 9.42 -22.03 -0.36
C GLU A 228 9.80 -21.53 -1.77
N ARG A 229 9.00 -20.62 -2.34
CA ARG A 229 9.28 -20.03 -3.66
C ARG A 229 10.52 -19.11 -3.67
N ASN A 230 10.78 -18.43 -2.59
CA ASN A 230 11.88 -17.45 -2.45
C ASN A 230 12.95 -17.93 -1.45
N TRP A 231 13.24 -19.23 -1.42
CA TRP A 231 14.17 -19.84 -0.47
C TRP A 231 15.56 -19.19 -0.49
N SER A 232 16.04 -18.83 -1.68
CA SER A 232 17.34 -18.22 -1.91
C SER A 232 17.48 -16.78 -1.35
N VAL A 233 16.38 -16.16 -0.92
CA VAL A 233 16.44 -14.88 -0.18
C VAL A 233 16.90 -15.10 1.26
N LYS A 234 16.74 -16.31 1.81
CA LYS A 234 17.16 -16.66 3.17
C LYS A 234 18.53 -17.33 3.25
N ALA A 235 19.02 -17.81 2.13
CA ALA A 235 20.33 -18.46 2.02
C ALA A 235 21.45 -17.44 2.01
#